data_bfef0130b8476ea25090ca4d6f084b1d
#
_entry.id   bfef0130b8476ea25090ca4d6f084b1d
#
_cell.length_a   1.000
_cell.length_b   1.000
_cell.length_c   1.000
_cell.angle_alpha   90.00
_cell.angle_beta   90.00
_cell.angle_gamma   90.00
#
_symmetry.space_group_name_H-M   'P 1'
#
loop_
_entity.id
_entity.type
_entity.pdbx_description
1 polymer ?
#
loop_
_entity_poly.entity_id
_entity_poly.type
_entity_poly.pdbx_seq_one_letter_code
_entity_poly.pdbx_strand_id
1 'polypeptide(L)'
;MLRLLTRPLALLAVALGLGGAFGGCSSLDEWQRQAIFSPERDNPRWFSEPLSGTEEFDLTLANGDRVHMWHVAQPRDAANAPTVLYLHGARWNMNGSVFRIARWHELGFNVLAVDYRGFGRSTELLPSEQTAAEDARLAFAELKRRQPDPARRFVYGHSLGGALAVDLAARELRDDPTVLAGVIIESTFTSIPDVVRGMKWGWVPGIDLAVTQPFDSMSKIQQVRAPLLVLHGTADRVVPHEMADALYAAAGSSAKKLVKIEGGTHSGSSRSGGTVYRDAVLEFVRRSGSVTTADSAQ
;
A
#
# COMPACT_ATOMS: atom_id res chain seq x y z
N MET A 1 -2.33 -26.26 8.69
CA MET A 1 -2.03 -24.81 8.80
C MET A 1 -3.07 -23.87 8.16
N LEU A 2 -4.22 -24.38 7.74
CA LEU A 2 -5.24 -23.58 6.98
C LEU A 2 -6.35 -22.94 7.86
N ARG A 3 -6.34 -23.18 9.18
CA ARG A 3 -7.42 -22.71 10.09
C ARG A 3 -7.17 -21.38 10.81
N LEU A 4 -6.00 -20.77 10.67
CA LEU A 4 -5.64 -19.53 11.37
C LEU A 4 -5.89 -18.24 10.55
N LEU A 5 -6.11 -18.34 9.24
CA LEU A 5 -6.26 -17.18 8.34
C LEU A 5 -7.71 -16.66 8.23
N THR A 6 -8.70 -17.44 8.68
CA THR A 6 -10.13 -17.07 8.53
C THR A 6 -10.76 -16.47 9.79
N ARG A 7 -10.11 -16.57 10.95
CA ARG A 7 -10.70 -16.15 12.24
C ARG A 7 -10.87 -14.63 12.43
N PRO A 8 -9.95 -13.74 12.08
CA PRO A 8 -10.11 -12.32 12.41
C PRO A 8 -11.11 -11.59 11.50
N LEU A 9 -11.26 -12.01 10.25
CA LEU A 9 -12.26 -11.42 9.34
C LEU A 9 -13.69 -11.89 9.66
N ALA A 10 -13.86 -13.10 10.18
CA ALA A 10 -15.15 -13.58 10.70
C ALA A 10 -15.56 -12.85 12.00
N LEU A 11 -14.59 -12.41 12.81
CA LEU A 11 -14.83 -11.61 14.02
C LEU A 11 -15.27 -10.17 13.67
N LEU A 12 -14.81 -9.61 12.53
CA LEU A 12 -15.27 -8.31 12.05
C LEU A 12 -16.81 -8.27 11.88
N ALA A 13 -17.38 -9.31 11.30
CA ALA A 13 -18.82 -9.40 11.05
C ALA A 13 -19.67 -9.65 12.31
N VAL A 14 -19.17 -10.41 13.28
CA VAL A 14 -19.91 -10.75 14.52
C VAL A 14 -19.97 -9.58 15.49
N ALA A 15 -18.92 -8.77 15.58
CA ALA A 15 -18.88 -7.65 16.53
C ALA A 15 -19.64 -6.42 16.02
N LEU A 16 -19.83 -6.22 14.71
CA LEU A 16 -20.72 -5.19 14.16
C LEU A 16 -22.20 -5.43 14.55
N GLY A 17 -22.58 -6.70 14.82
CA GLY A 17 -23.95 -7.05 15.20
C GLY A 17 -24.25 -7.04 16.70
N LEU A 18 -23.26 -7.14 17.58
CA LEU A 18 -23.46 -7.33 19.03
C LEU A 18 -22.94 -6.17 19.91
N GLY A 19 -22.19 -5.23 19.36
CA GLY A 19 -21.56 -4.11 20.11
C GLY A 19 -22.45 -2.91 20.38
N GLY A 20 -23.71 -2.91 19.94
CA GLY A 20 -24.60 -1.74 19.93
C GLY A 20 -25.21 -1.32 21.26
N ALA A 21 -24.92 -1.99 22.38
CA ALA A 21 -25.64 -1.72 23.62
C ALA A 21 -24.86 -1.02 24.74
N PHE A 22 -23.54 -1.19 24.86
CA PHE A 22 -22.79 -0.64 26.01
C PHE A 22 -21.32 -0.31 25.65
N GLY A 23 -21.09 0.79 24.98
CA GLY A 23 -19.76 1.33 24.80
C GLY A 23 -19.74 2.35 23.67
N GLY A 24 -19.33 3.57 23.96
CA GLY A 24 -19.41 4.68 23.04
C GLY A 24 -18.68 4.44 21.69
N CYS A 25 -18.89 5.31 20.73
CA CYS A 25 -18.29 5.29 19.38
C CYS A 25 -16.78 5.01 19.36
N SER A 26 -16.06 5.32 20.44
CA SER A 26 -14.65 5.05 20.63
C SER A 26 -14.30 3.56 20.64
N SER A 27 -15.10 2.71 21.28
CA SER A 27 -14.83 1.27 21.36
C SER A 27 -15.04 0.55 20.02
N LEU A 28 -16.00 1.00 19.21
CA LEU A 28 -16.21 0.46 17.86
C LEU A 28 -15.06 0.85 16.92
N ASP A 29 -14.62 2.10 16.99
CA ASP A 29 -13.49 2.58 16.20
C ASP A 29 -12.20 1.83 16.55
N GLU A 30 -11.87 1.74 17.84
CA GLU A 30 -10.69 1.00 18.31
C GLU A 30 -10.69 -0.46 17.85
N TRP A 31 -11.85 -1.12 17.98
CA TRP A 31 -12.01 -2.49 17.55
C TRP A 31 -11.81 -2.63 16.03
N GLN A 32 -12.38 -1.74 15.22
CA GLN A 32 -12.19 -1.74 13.76
C GLN A 32 -10.74 -1.48 13.38
N ARG A 33 -10.10 -0.52 14.01
CA ARG A 33 -8.66 -0.22 13.80
C ARG A 33 -7.79 -1.42 14.12
N GLN A 34 -8.04 -2.07 15.27
CA GLN A 34 -7.32 -3.30 15.63
C GLN A 34 -7.57 -4.43 14.60
N ALA A 35 -8.79 -4.58 14.12
CA ALA A 35 -9.13 -5.62 13.14
C ALA A 35 -8.54 -5.34 11.74
N ILE A 36 -8.58 -4.09 11.29
CA ILE A 36 -8.11 -3.67 9.96
C ILE A 36 -6.58 -3.70 9.91
N PHE A 37 -5.92 -3.06 10.87
CA PHE A 37 -4.46 -2.95 10.87
C PHE A 37 -3.79 -4.19 11.45
N SER A 38 -4.31 -4.71 12.58
CA SER A 38 -3.73 -5.86 13.31
C SER A 38 -2.19 -5.76 13.38
N PRO A 39 -1.65 -4.65 13.91
CA PRO A 39 -0.26 -4.29 13.73
C PRO A 39 0.69 -5.27 14.43
N GLU A 40 1.72 -5.71 13.72
CA GLU A 40 2.80 -6.54 14.27
C GLU A 40 4.01 -5.65 14.58
N ARG A 41 4.41 -5.66 15.84
CA ARG A 41 5.58 -4.92 16.32
C ARG A 41 6.82 -5.80 16.42
N ASP A 42 6.62 -7.05 16.79
CA ASP A 42 7.69 -8.01 16.94
C ASP A 42 8.12 -8.61 15.60
N ASN A 43 9.30 -9.20 15.57
CA ASN A 43 9.78 -9.96 14.44
C ASN A 43 9.69 -11.47 14.75
N PRO A 44 8.55 -12.13 14.45
CA PRO A 44 8.46 -13.57 14.56
C PRO A 44 9.57 -14.26 13.76
N ARG A 45 9.97 -15.47 14.18
CA ARG A 45 11.09 -16.22 13.56
C ARG A 45 10.96 -16.46 12.05
N TRP A 46 9.77 -16.29 11.47
CA TRP A 46 9.52 -16.43 10.04
C TRP A 46 9.60 -15.11 9.26
N PHE A 47 9.80 -13.99 9.95
CA PHE A 47 10.18 -12.72 9.32
C PHE A 47 11.65 -12.75 8.95
N SER A 48 12.03 -11.92 7.98
CA SER A 48 13.39 -11.84 7.48
C SER A 48 14.10 -10.60 8.01
N GLU A 49 15.41 -10.71 8.17
CA GLU A 49 16.26 -9.56 8.42
C GLU A 49 16.29 -8.64 7.19
N PRO A 50 16.57 -7.34 7.38
CA PRO A 50 16.77 -6.40 6.28
C PRO A 50 17.81 -6.93 5.27
N LEU A 51 17.70 -6.50 4.02
CA LEU A 51 18.73 -6.80 3.01
C LEU A 51 20.08 -6.21 3.44
N SER A 52 21.16 -6.90 3.06
CA SER A 52 22.51 -6.40 3.34
C SER A 52 22.70 -5.01 2.72
N GLY A 53 23.26 -4.09 3.49
CA GLY A 53 23.45 -2.70 3.10
C GLY A 53 22.22 -1.81 3.25
N THR A 54 21.16 -2.30 3.87
CA THR A 54 20.00 -1.46 4.23
C THR A 54 20.43 -0.39 5.23
N GLU A 55 20.15 0.87 4.92
CA GLU A 55 20.22 2.00 5.85
C GLU A 55 18.90 2.05 6.62
N GLU A 56 18.98 1.90 7.95
CA GLU A 56 17.83 2.06 8.84
C GLU A 56 17.89 3.44 9.53
N PHE A 57 16.77 4.15 9.55
CA PHE A 57 16.69 5.48 10.16
C PHE A 57 15.28 5.80 10.60
N ASP A 58 15.12 6.83 11.43
CA ASP A 58 13.83 7.31 11.88
C ASP A 58 13.55 8.72 11.34
N LEU A 59 12.33 8.98 10.93
CA LEU A 59 11.79 10.32 10.72
C LEU A 59 10.95 10.72 11.94
N THR A 60 11.03 11.98 12.33
CA THR A 60 10.30 12.49 13.50
C THR A 60 9.21 13.46 13.07
N LEU A 61 7.98 13.23 13.53
CA LEU A 61 6.87 14.15 13.37
C LEU A 61 6.97 15.32 14.37
N ALA A 62 6.19 16.38 14.12
CA ALA A 62 6.19 17.57 14.97
C ALA A 62 5.79 17.30 16.43
N ASN A 63 5.00 16.25 16.68
CA ASN A 63 4.60 15.84 18.02
C ASN A 63 5.64 14.94 18.73
N GLY A 64 6.79 14.66 18.10
CA GLY A 64 7.85 13.81 18.63
C GLY A 64 7.71 12.32 18.30
N ASP A 65 6.62 11.89 17.68
CA ASP A 65 6.49 10.50 17.22
C ASP A 65 7.52 10.18 16.14
N ARG A 66 7.96 8.92 16.10
CA ARG A 66 8.95 8.41 15.15
C ARG A 66 8.31 7.44 14.17
N VAL A 67 8.72 7.54 12.91
CA VAL A 67 8.39 6.64 11.82
C VAL A 67 9.67 5.98 11.35
N HIS A 68 9.77 4.67 11.51
CA HIS A 68 10.95 3.89 11.15
C HIS A 68 10.98 3.63 9.66
N MET A 69 12.13 3.83 9.03
CA MET A 69 12.32 3.75 7.59
C MET A 69 13.53 2.88 7.25
N TRP A 70 13.45 2.22 6.09
CA TRP A 70 14.58 1.56 5.45
C TRP A 70 14.85 2.21 4.10
N HIS A 71 16.14 2.38 3.79
CA HIS A 71 16.59 2.71 2.44
C HIS A 71 17.55 1.63 1.93
N VAL A 72 17.16 0.96 0.86
CA VAL A 72 17.95 -0.06 0.18
C VAL A 72 18.39 0.52 -1.15
N ALA A 73 19.60 1.02 -1.22
CA ALA A 73 20.16 1.63 -2.43
C ALA A 73 20.67 0.56 -3.40
N GLN A 74 20.58 0.84 -4.70
CA GLN A 74 21.24 0.02 -5.71
C GLN A 74 22.77 0.05 -5.52
N PRO A 75 23.46 -1.09 -5.63
CA PRO A 75 24.91 -1.15 -5.41
C PRO A 75 25.72 -0.43 -6.49
N ARG A 76 25.11 -0.20 -7.64
CA ARG A 76 25.71 0.55 -8.75
C ARG A 76 24.71 1.60 -9.23
N ASP A 77 25.19 2.81 -9.47
CA ASP A 77 24.41 3.90 -10.05
C ASP A 77 23.12 4.27 -9.27
N ALA A 78 23.18 4.21 -7.94
CA ALA A 78 22.04 4.52 -7.08
C ALA A 78 21.42 5.89 -7.37
N ALA A 79 22.22 6.88 -7.74
CA ALA A 79 21.73 8.23 -8.04
C ALA A 79 20.83 8.27 -9.28
N ASN A 80 21.07 7.40 -10.25
CA ASN A 80 20.28 7.32 -11.49
C ASN A 80 19.20 6.23 -11.46
N ALA A 81 19.22 5.34 -10.49
CA ALA A 81 18.19 4.31 -10.36
C ALA A 81 16.83 4.94 -9.97
N PRO A 82 15.70 4.43 -10.49
CA PRO A 82 14.40 4.83 -10.01
C PRO A 82 14.27 4.47 -8.53
N THR A 83 13.56 5.30 -7.77
CA THR A 83 13.32 5.05 -6.34
C THR A 83 11.83 4.80 -6.12
N VAL A 84 11.50 3.71 -5.45
CA VAL A 84 10.14 3.37 -5.08
C VAL A 84 9.92 3.55 -3.57
N LEU A 85 8.90 4.34 -3.20
CA LEU A 85 8.35 4.33 -1.85
C LEU A 85 7.46 3.10 -1.70
N TYR A 86 7.86 2.20 -0.81
CA TYR A 86 7.17 0.96 -0.51
C TYR A 86 6.24 1.14 0.69
N LEU A 87 4.94 0.99 0.45
CA LEU A 87 3.88 1.05 1.46
C LEU A 87 3.34 -0.37 1.71
N HIS A 88 3.61 -0.91 2.91
CA HIS A 88 3.21 -2.28 3.25
C HIS A 88 1.70 -2.40 3.55
N GLY A 89 1.20 -3.62 3.52
CA GLY A 89 -0.18 -3.96 3.88
C GLY A 89 -0.41 -4.02 5.39
N ALA A 90 -1.61 -4.43 5.79
CA ALA A 90 -1.95 -4.70 7.18
C ALA A 90 -1.13 -5.87 7.76
N ARG A 91 -1.07 -5.96 9.07
CA ARG A 91 -0.49 -7.01 9.92
C ARG A 91 1.02 -7.03 10.01
N TRP A 92 1.73 -7.04 8.89
CA TRP A 92 3.17 -7.25 8.86
C TRP A 92 3.91 -5.91 8.79
N ASN A 93 4.97 -5.80 9.56
CA ASN A 93 5.95 -4.73 9.44
C ASN A 93 6.88 -4.95 8.23
N MET A 94 7.89 -4.11 8.07
CA MET A 94 8.87 -4.22 6.98
C MET A 94 9.61 -5.56 6.96
N ASN A 95 9.94 -6.15 8.12
CA ASN A 95 10.61 -7.45 8.21
C ASN A 95 9.75 -8.58 7.63
N GLY A 96 8.42 -8.52 7.81
CA GLY A 96 7.47 -9.44 7.16
C GLY A 96 7.34 -9.22 5.66
N SER A 97 7.80 -8.08 5.16
CA SER A 97 7.70 -7.66 3.76
C SER A 97 9.02 -7.75 2.98
N VAL A 98 10.10 -8.21 3.60
CA VAL A 98 11.46 -8.25 3.00
C VAL A 98 11.47 -8.90 1.60
N PHE A 99 10.70 -9.96 1.39
CA PHE A 99 10.63 -10.63 0.09
C PHE A 99 10.10 -9.74 -1.05
N ARG A 100 9.22 -8.75 -0.74
CA ARG A 100 8.76 -7.76 -1.72
C ARG A 100 9.77 -6.64 -1.89
N ILE A 101 10.35 -6.17 -0.79
CA ILE A 101 11.43 -5.17 -0.81
C ILE A 101 12.58 -5.69 -1.66
N ALA A 102 13.00 -6.95 -1.45
CA ALA A 102 14.02 -7.62 -2.26
C ALA A 102 13.62 -7.67 -3.75
N ARG A 103 12.35 -8.00 -4.02
CA ARG A 103 11.86 -8.04 -5.40
C ARG A 103 11.94 -6.70 -6.11
N TRP A 104 11.57 -5.60 -5.44
CA TRP A 104 11.72 -4.26 -6.00
C TRP A 104 13.18 -3.88 -6.22
N HIS A 105 14.06 -4.24 -5.26
CA HIS A 105 15.50 -4.03 -5.41
C HIS A 105 16.09 -4.84 -6.57
N GLU A 106 15.71 -6.11 -6.75
CA GLU A 106 16.10 -6.94 -7.90
C GLU A 106 15.63 -6.39 -9.25
N LEU A 107 14.52 -5.65 -9.27
CA LEU A 107 14.01 -4.95 -10.46
C LEU A 107 14.77 -3.66 -10.79
N GLY A 108 15.77 -3.31 -10.00
CA GLY A 108 16.65 -2.17 -10.25
C GLY A 108 16.24 -0.87 -9.56
N PHE A 109 15.32 -0.93 -8.58
CA PHE A 109 14.93 0.24 -7.81
C PHE A 109 15.79 0.42 -6.56
N ASN A 110 16.07 1.67 -6.20
CA ASN A 110 16.26 1.99 -4.80
C ASN A 110 14.91 1.81 -4.11
N VAL A 111 14.89 1.22 -2.92
CA VAL A 111 13.65 1.01 -2.16
C VAL A 111 13.69 1.84 -0.89
N LEU A 112 12.71 2.72 -0.73
CA LEU A 112 12.44 3.45 0.49
C LEU A 112 11.20 2.84 1.13
N ALA A 113 11.34 2.13 2.24
CA ALA A 113 10.24 1.45 2.91
C ALA A 113 9.93 2.12 4.25
N VAL A 114 8.69 2.03 4.69
CA VAL A 114 8.21 2.67 5.93
C VAL A 114 7.38 1.70 6.75
N ASP A 115 7.63 1.64 8.06
CA ASP A 115 6.69 1.12 9.05
C ASP A 115 5.82 2.27 9.57
N TYR A 116 4.51 2.18 9.38
CA TYR A 116 3.60 3.18 9.97
C TYR A 116 3.67 3.12 11.49
N ARG A 117 3.36 4.22 12.17
CA ARG A 117 3.19 4.21 13.63
C ARG A 117 2.24 3.08 14.04
N GLY A 118 2.63 2.35 15.07
CA GLY A 118 1.98 1.11 15.53
C GLY A 118 2.64 -0.16 15.00
N PHE A 119 3.47 -0.10 13.94
CA PHE A 119 4.18 -1.24 13.36
C PHE A 119 5.67 -1.20 13.69
N GLY A 120 6.28 -2.38 13.76
CA GLY A 120 7.73 -2.56 13.89
C GLY A 120 8.35 -1.65 14.94
N ARG A 121 9.34 -0.85 14.52
CA ARG A 121 10.11 0.05 15.40
C ARG A 121 9.56 1.48 15.45
N SER A 122 8.50 1.79 14.74
CA SER A 122 7.82 3.08 14.81
C SER A 122 7.15 3.29 16.16
N THR A 123 6.81 4.55 16.50
CA THR A 123 6.12 4.88 17.75
C THR A 123 4.89 4.01 17.95
N GLU A 124 4.74 3.48 19.16
CA GLU A 124 3.63 2.62 19.53
C GLU A 124 2.32 3.41 19.64
N LEU A 125 1.36 3.05 18.82
CA LEU A 125 -0.02 3.50 18.90
C LEU A 125 -0.92 2.51 18.14
N LEU A 126 -2.22 2.60 18.33
CA LEU A 126 -3.17 1.90 17.48
C LEU A 126 -3.37 2.73 16.19
N PRO A 127 -2.95 2.22 15.01
CA PRO A 127 -3.03 2.98 13.77
C PRO A 127 -4.47 3.33 13.37
N SER A 128 -4.64 4.39 12.61
CA SER A 128 -5.86 4.77 11.91
C SER A 128 -5.57 5.07 10.45
N GLU A 129 -6.61 5.18 9.60
CA GLU A 129 -6.45 5.66 8.22
C GLU A 129 -5.73 7.02 8.19
N GLN A 130 -6.07 7.92 9.12
CA GLN A 130 -5.45 9.22 9.21
C GLN A 130 -3.97 9.14 9.56
N THR A 131 -3.60 8.42 10.64
CA THR A 131 -2.19 8.34 11.08
C THR A 131 -1.33 7.64 10.05
N ALA A 132 -1.82 6.57 9.40
CA ALA A 132 -1.09 5.89 8.34
C ALA A 132 -0.90 6.77 7.09
N ALA A 133 -1.90 7.60 6.75
CA ALA A 133 -1.78 8.57 5.66
C ALA A 133 -0.79 9.70 6.00
N GLU A 134 -0.71 10.14 7.27
CA GLU A 134 0.31 11.11 7.74
C GLU A 134 1.72 10.53 7.61
N ASP A 135 1.91 9.28 8.02
CA ASP A 135 3.19 8.58 7.95
C ASP A 135 3.63 8.38 6.49
N ALA A 136 2.69 8.02 5.59
CA ALA A 136 2.95 7.90 4.16
C ALA A 136 3.39 9.24 3.53
N ARG A 137 2.78 10.37 3.94
CA ARG A 137 3.19 11.71 3.48
C ARG A 137 4.58 12.10 3.98
N LEU A 138 4.89 11.79 5.24
CA LEU A 138 6.23 12.01 5.78
C LEU A 138 7.29 11.20 5.02
N ALA A 139 7.00 9.92 4.75
CA ALA A 139 7.86 9.06 3.93
C ALA A 139 8.00 9.56 2.49
N PHE A 140 6.94 10.14 1.92
CA PHE A 140 6.99 10.74 0.59
C PHE A 140 7.84 12.03 0.55
N ALA A 141 7.81 12.84 1.57
CA ALA A 141 8.72 13.99 1.69
C ALA A 141 10.19 13.52 1.68
N GLU A 142 10.50 12.41 2.36
CA GLU A 142 11.83 11.80 2.33
C GLU A 142 12.17 11.22 0.95
N LEU A 143 11.19 10.62 0.24
CA LEU A 143 11.38 10.21 -1.15
C LEU A 143 11.80 11.39 -2.03
N LYS A 144 11.10 12.54 -1.92
CA LYS A 144 11.44 13.75 -2.69
C LYS A 144 12.85 14.25 -2.38
N ARG A 145 13.29 14.14 -1.13
CA ARG A 145 14.63 14.54 -0.70
C ARG A 145 15.73 13.62 -1.25
N ARG A 146 15.50 12.29 -1.23
CA ARG A 146 16.49 11.28 -1.68
C ARG A 146 16.54 11.13 -3.20
N GLN A 147 15.39 11.31 -3.86
CA GLN A 147 15.28 11.28 -5.32
C GLN A 147 14.77 12.64 -5.82
N PRO A 148 15.65 13.58 -6.15
CA PRO A 148 15.23 14.91 -6.61
C PRO A 148 14.57 14.92 -7.99
N ASP A 149 14.88 13.93 -8.85
CA ASP A 149 14.27 13.81 -10.18
C ASP A 149 12.86 13.18 -10.08
N PRO A 150 11.77 13.93 -10.35
CA PRO A 150 10.42 13.39 -10.29
C PRO A 150 10.17 12.26 -11.31
N ALA A 151 10.88 12.26 -12.46
CA ALA A 151 10.77 11.20 -13.47
C ALA A 151 11.28 9.83 -12.98
N ARG A 152 11.90 9.78 -11.80
CA ARG A 152 12.42 8.57 -11.15
C ARG A 152 11.75 8.24 -9.83
N ARG A 153 10.67 8.97 -9.45
CA ARG A 153 9.92 8.74 -8.22
C ARG A 153 8.70 7.87 -8.47
N PHE A 154 8.63 6.74 -7.79
CA PHE A 154 7.50 5.83 -7.85
C PHE A 154 6.93 5.61 -6.46
N VAL A 155 5.62 5.36 -6.38
CA VAL A 155 4.95 4.90 -5.16
C VAL A 155 4.36 3.53 -5.45
N TYR A 156 4.66 2.57 -4.60
CA TYR A 156 4.08 1.24 -4.63
C TYR A 156 3.38 0.94 -3.32
N GLY A 157 2.17 0.38 -3.41
CA GLY A 157 1.43 -0.08 -2.24
C GLY A 157 0.80 -1.45 -2.45
N HIS A 158 0.90 -2.30 -1.42
CA HIS A 158 0.29 -3.63 -1.39
C HIS A 158 -0.89 -3.65 -0.41
N SER A 159 -2.05 -4.17 -0.84
CA SER A 159 -3.23 -4.32 0.02
C SER A 159 -3.62 -2.96 0.66
N LEU A 160 -3.64 -2.84 2.00
CA LEU A 160 -3.85 -1.58 2.71
C LEU A 160 -2.89 -0.47 2.22
N GLY A 161 -1.62 -0.81 2.00
CA GLY A 161 -0.63 0.12 1.45
C GLY A 161 -1.00 0.62 0.04
N GLY A 162 -1.75 -0.17 -0.73
CA GLY A 162 -2.27 0.27 -2.03
C GLY A 162 -3.33 1.37 -1.90
N ALA A 163 -4.20 1.27 -0.90
CA ALA A 163 -5.16 2.35 -0.59
C ALA A 163 -4.44 3.63 -0.13
N LEU A 164 -3.37 3.48 0.68
CA LEU A 164 -2.51 4.61 1.07
C LEU A 164 -1.75 5.21 -0.12
N ALA A 165 -1.28 4.38 -1.06
CA ALA A 165 -0.64 4.86 -2.28
C ALA A 165 -1.59 5.68 -3.16
N VAL A 166 -2.86 5.27 -3.26
CA VAL A 166 -3.91 6.01 -3.96
C VAL A 166 -4.21 7.34 -3.25
N ASP A 167 -4.40 7.34 -1.92
CA ASP A 167 -4.63 8.56 -1.14
C ASP A 167 -3.47 9.56 -1.28
N LEU A 168 -2.25 9.08 -1.13
CA LEU A 168 -1.04 9.87 -1.26
C LEU A 168 -0.94 10.50 -2.65
N ALA A 169 -1.07 9.69 -3.71
CA ALA A 169 -0.98 10.16 -5.08
C ALA A 169 -2.09 11.16 -5.44
N ALA A 170 -3.33 10.91 -5.00
CA ALA A 170 -4.45 11.84 -5.24
C ALA A 170 -4.22 13.19 -4.60
N ARG A 171 -3.55 13.27 -3.45
CA ARG A 171 -3.22 14.53 -2.75
C ARG A 171 -2.04 15.25 -3.40
N GLU A 172 -0.90 14.55 -3.54
CA GLU A 172 0.34 15.15 -4.05
C GLU A 172 0.21 15.63 -5.50
N LEU A 173 -0.47 14.84 -6.37
CA LEU A 173 -0.70 15.21 -7.78
C LEU A 173 -1.66 16.38 -7.98
N ARG A 174 -2.47 16.72 -6.98
CA ARG A 174 -3.31 17.92 -7.02
C ARG A 174 -2.47 19.19 -6.93
N ASP A 175 -1.41 19.13 -6.11
CA ASP A 175 -0.53 20.28 -5.86
C ASP A 175 0.58 20.37 -6.92
N ASP A 176 1.09 19.22 -7.39
CA ASP A 176 2.10 19.10 -8.45
C ASP A 176 1.83 17.86 -9.32
N PRO A 177 1.23 18.02 -10.52
CA PRO A 177 0.93 16.90 -11.42
C PRO A 177 2.15 16.11 -11.90
N THR A 178 3.35 16.68 -11.79
CA THR A 178 4.61 16.08 -12.26
C THR A 178 5.44 15.42 -11.14
N VAL A 179 4.96 15.46 -9.89
CA VAL A 179 5.73 15.04 -8.71
C VAL A 179 6.12 13.56 -8.70
N LEU A 180 5.41 12.72 -9.48
CA LEU A 180 5.59 11.27 -9.57
C LEU A 180 5.72 10.81 -11.01
N ALA A 181 6.67 9.91 -11.28
CA ALA A 181 6.76 9.17 -12.53
C ALA A 181 5.65 8.11 -12.64
N GLY A 182 5.20 7.52 -11.54
CA GLY A 182 4.13 6.55 -11.58
C GLY A 182 3.71 6.00 -10.23
N VAL A 183 2.51 5.43 -10.22
CA VAL A 183 1.89 4.77 -9.06
C VAL A 183 1.65 3.31 -9.40
N ILE A 184 1.98 2.41 -8.49
CA ILE A 184 1.80 0.97 -8.65
C ILE A 184 1.01 0.46 -7.45
N ILE A 185 -0.13 -0.16 -7.70
CA ILE A 185 -0.96 -0.75 -6.65
C ILE A 185 -1.12 -2.25 -6.89
N GLU A 186 -0.95 -3.04 -5.82
CA GLU A 186 -1.04 -4.50 -5.90
C GLU A 186 -2.02 -5.05 -4.87
N SER A 187 -2.95 -5.90 -5.31
CA SER A 187 -3.91 -6.62 -4.45
C SER A 187 -4.66 -5.70 -3.48
N THR A 188 -5.01 -4.49 -3.94
CA THR A 188 -5.73 -3.49 -3.14
C THR A 188 -7.23 -3.49 -3.44
N PHE A 189 -7.99 -2.79 -2.63
CA PHE A 189 -9.46 -2.80 -2.61
C PHE A 189 -10.03 -1.42 -2.96
N THR A 190 -11.31 -1.41 -3.35
CA THR A 190 -12.08 -0.20 -3.66
C THR A 190 -12.35 0.65 -2.40
N SER A 191 -12.80 -0.02 -1.32
CA SER A 191 -12.98 0.56 0.02
C SER A 191 -13.13 -0.55 1.07
N ILE A 192 -12.96 -0.23 2.36
CA ILE A 192 -13.28 -1.17 3.44
C ILE A 192 -14.79 -1.49 3.47
N PRO A 193 -15.73 -0.53 3.29
CA PRO A 193 -17.16 -0.86 3.12
C PRO A 193 -17.42 -1.92 2.04
N ASP A 194 -16.76 -1.85 0.87
CA ASP A 194 -16.94 -2.84 -0.19
C ASP A 194 -16.38 -4.21 0.19
N VAL A 195 -15.24 -4.25 0.87
CA VAL A 195 -14.70 -5.49 1.43
C VAL A 195 -15.69 -6.12 2.41
N VAL A 196 -16.28 -5.32 3.31
CA VAL A 196 -17.28 -5.78 4.28
C VAL A 196 -18.54 -6.30 3.58
N ARG A 197 -19.02 -5.63 2.53
CA ARG A 197 -20.18 -6.11 1.74
C ARG A 197 -19.91 -7.47 1.07
N GLY A 198 -18.69 -7.74 0.65
CA GLY A 198 -18.27 -9.02 0.09
C GLY A 198 -18.15 -10.17 1.10
N MET A 199 -18.22 -9.88 2.41
CA MET A 199 -18.12 -10.88 3.47
C MET A 199 -19.45 -11.61 3.73
N LYS A 200 -19.39 -12.70 4.53
CA LYS A 200 -20.54 -13.54 4.91
C LYS A 200 -21.74 -12.75 5.45
N TRP A 201 -21.50 -11.62 6.11
CA TRP A 201 -22.54 -10.77 6.72
C TRP A 201 -22.84 -9.49 5.94
N GLY A 202 -22.25 -9.35 4.73
CA GLY A 202 -22.44 -8.17 3.88
C GLY A 202 -23.88 -7.93 3.41
N TRP A 203 -24.77 -8.93 3.59
CA TRP A 203 -26.21 -8.83 3.32
C TRP A 203 -26.97 -8.00 4.35
N VAL A 204 -26.37 -7.73 5.53
CA VAL A 204 -27.01 -6.92 6.58
C VAL A 204 -27.11 -5.47 6.10
N PRO A 205 -28.34 -4.90 5.98
CA PRO A 205 -28.50 -3.54 5.51
C PRO A 205 -27.78 -2.53 6.40
N GLY A 206 -26.97 -1.64 5.79
CA GLY A 206 -26.28 -0.56 6.49
C GLY A 206 -25.03 -0.98 7.28
N ILE A 207 -24.58 -2.24 7.20
CA ILE A 207 -23.37 -2.70 7.89
C ILE A 207 -22.14 -1.89 7.49
N ASP A 208 -22.08 -1.45 6.26
CA ASP A 208 -21.04 -0.62 5.67
C ASP A 208 -21.02 0.82 6.20
N LEU A 209 -22.19 1.32 6.67
CA LEU A 209 -22.29 2.66 7.28
C LEU A 209 -21.65 2.72 8.67
N ALA A 210 -21.42 1.58 9.31
CA ALA A 210 -20.74 1.50 10.59
C ALA A 210 -19.19 1.53 10.47
N VAL A 211 -18.65 1.55 9.26
CA VAL A 211 -17.20 1.55 9.03
C VAL A 211 -16.60 2.92 9.35
N THR A 212 -15.65 2.97 10.31
CA THR A 212 -15.00 4.20 10.78
C THR A 212 -13.69 4.49 10.04
N GLN A 213 -13.11 3.47 9.38
CA GLN A 213 -11.86 3.55 8.63
C GLN A 213 -12.13 3.14 7.16
N PRO A 214 -12.71 4.01 6.34
CA PRO A 214 -13.25 3.63 5.03
C PRO A 214 -12.20 3.30 3.99
N PHE A 215 -11.02 3.91 4.01
CA PHE A 215 -10.00 3.75 2.96
C PHE A 215 -10.62 3.78 1.56
N ASP A 216 -11.35 4.86 1.26
CA ASP A 216 -12.08 5.03 0.00
C ASP A 216 -11.12 5.27 -1.18
N SER A 217 -10.57 4.17 -1.70
CA SER A 217 -9.70 4.22 -2.89
C SER A 217 -10.50 4.57 -4.15
N MET A 218 -11.80 4.19 -4.21
CA MET A 218 -12.62 4.36 -5.40
C MET A 218 -12.83 5.84 -5.76
N SER A 219 -13.13 6.68 -4.77
CA SER A 219 -13.29 8.12 -5.00
C SER A 219 -11.96 8.82 -5.28
N LYS A 220 -10.89 8.39 -4.61
CA LYS A 220 -9.57 9.01 -4.69
C LYS A 220 -8.84 8.68 -6.00
N ILE A 221 -8.96 7.44 -6.52
CA ILE A 221 -8.24 7.00 -7.72
C ILE A 221 -8.64 7.77 -8.98
N GLN A 222 -9.84 8.34 -8.99
CA GLN A 222 -10.31 9.24 -10.07
C GLN A 222 -9.47 10.51 -10.17
N GLN A 223 -8.78 10.91 -9.10
CA GLN A 223 -7.91 12.08 -9.03
C GLN A 223 -6.44 11.75 -9.36
N VAL A 224 -6.08 10.47 -9.41
CA VAL A 224 -4.72 10.03 -9.78
C VAL A 224 -4.53 10.19 -11.28
N ARG A 225 -3.73 11.18 -11.68
CA ARG A 225 -3.41 11.51 -13.08
C ARG A 225 -2.06 10.96 -13.54
N ALA A 226 -1.14 10.66 -12.61
CA ALA A 226 0.13 10.02 -12.93
C ALA A 226 -0.09 8.66 -13.60
N PRO A 227 0.88 8.15 -14.38
CA PRO A 227 0.87 6.78 -14.87
C PRO A 227 0.53 5.78 -13.76
N LEU A 228 -0.34 4.81 -14.05
CA LEU A 228 -0.85 3.85 -13.06
C LEU A 228 -0.68 2.42 -13.54
N LEU A 229 -0.05 1.59 -12.73
CA LEU A 229 -0.02 0.13 -12.88
C LEU A 229 -0.85 -0.53 -11.77
N VAL A 230 -1.84 -1.32 -12.16
CA VAL A 230 -2.65 -2.14 -11.25
C VAL A 230 -2.25 -3.60 -11.43
N LEU A 231 -1.81 -4.25 -10.35
CA LEU A 231 -1.42 -5.66 -10.31
C LEU A 231 -2.37 -6.42 -9.39
N HIS A 232 -2.88 -7.58 -9.81
CA HIS A 232 -3.74 -8.40 -8.95
C HIS A 232 -3.68 -9.87 -9.31
N GLY A 233 -3.64 -10.74 -8.30
CA GLY A 233 -3.65 -12.17 -8.49
C GLY A 233 -5.07 -12.73 -8.66
N THR A 234 -5.30 -13.60 -9.66
CA THR A 234 -6.64 -14.17 -9.93
C THR A 234 -7.10 -15.16 -8.86
N ALA A 235 -6.19 -15.68 -8.04
CA ALA A 235 -6.49 -16.55 -6.90
C ALA A 235 -6.41 -15.83 -5.54
N ASP A 236 -6.53 -14.49 -5.53
CA ASP A 236 -6.60 -13.70 -4.29
C ASP A 236 -7.93 -14.00 -3.57
N ARG A 237 -7.82 -14.53 -2.35
CA ARG A 237 -8.97 -14.89 -1.49
C ARG A 237 -9.20 -13.88 -0.36
N VAL A 238 -8.42 -12.81 -0.31
CA VAL A 238 -8.51 -11.73 0.69
C VAL A 238 -9.22 -10.53 0.09
N VAL A 239 -8.74 -10.10 -1.08
CA VAL A 239 -9.34 -9.02 -1.86
C VAL A 239 -9.73 -9.59 -3.23
N PRO A 240 -11.03 -9.62 -3.56
CA PRO A 240 -11.49 -10.08 -4.89
C PRO A 240 -10.83 -9.29 -6.02
N HIS A 241 -10.33 -9.99 -7.04
CA HIS A 241 -9.60 -9.35 -8.13
C HIS A 241 -10.49 -8.44 -9.01
N GLU A 242 -11.81 -8.55 -8.90
CA GLU A 242 -12.78 -7.66 -9.53
C GLU A 242 -12.68 -6.22 -9.00
N MET A 243 -12.19 -6.04 -7.77
CA MET A 243 -11.91 -4.70 -7.23
C MET A 243 -10.79 -4.00 -8.01
N ALA A 244 -9.82 -4.75 -8.54
CA ALA A 244 -8.79 -4.19 -9.42
C ALA A 244 -9.38 -3.72 -10.77
N ASP A 245 -10.36 -4.45 -11.32
CA ASP A 245 -11.07 -4.02 -12.52
C ASP A 245 -11.81 -2.70 -12.28
N ALA A 246 -12.50 -2.59 -11.13
CA ALA A 246 -13.23 -1.38 -10.75
C ALA A 246 -12.29 -0.18 -10.55
N LEU A 247 -11.18 -0.35 -9.83
CA LEU A 247 -10.17 0.69 -9.64
C LEU A 247 -9.54 1.12 -10.96
N TYR A 248 -9.20 0.16 -11.82
CA TYR A 248 -8.65 0.44 -13.16
C TYR A 248 -9.64 1.23 -14.01
N ALA A 249 -10.91 0.83 -14.02
CA ALA A 249 -11.94 1.53 -14.77
C ALA A 249 -12.12 2.97 -14.29
N ALA A 250 -12.17 3.18 -12.96
CA ALA A 250 -12.39 4.49 -12.34
C ALA A 250 -11.16 5.41 -12.37
N ALA A 251 -9.95 4.87 -12.56
CA ALA A 251 -8.71 5.65 -12.49
C ALA A 251 -8.68 6.79 -13.50
N GLY A 252 -8.33 7.99 -13.00
CA GLY A 252 -8.25 9.22 -13.78
C GLY A 252 -7.02 9.32 -14.69
N SER A 253 -6.05 8.41 -14.55
CA SER A 253 -4.86 8.35 -15.40
C SER A 253 -5.20 7.96 -16.83
N SER A 254 -4.67 8.68 -17.82
CA SER A 254 -4.72 8.29 -19.23
C SER A 254 -3.68 7.21 -19.58
N ALA A 255 -2.59 7.12 -18.82
CA ALA A 255 -1.51 6.14 -18.98
C ALA A 255 -1.65 5.04 -17.92
N LYS A 256 -2.65 4.16 -18.06
CA LYS A 256 -2.92 3.11 -17.06
C LYS A 256 -2.87 1.71 -17.66
N LYS A 257 -2.42 0.73 -16.86
CA LYS A 257 -2.36 -0.68 -17.22
C LYS A 257 -2.85 -1.55 -16.06
N LEU A 258 -3.67 -2.54 -16.36
CA LEU A 258 -4.08 -3.61 -15.45
C LEU A 258 -3.39 -4.91 -15.87
N VAL A 259 -2.76 -5.59 -14.93
CA VAL A 259 -2.17 -6.92 -15.14
C VAL A 259 -2.70 -7.87 -14.09
N LYS A 260 -3.49 -8.85 -14.51
CA LYS A 260 -3.93 -9.95 -13.68
C LYS A 260 -2.91 -11.09 -13.74
N ILE A 261 -2.47 -11.53 -12.58
CA ILE A 261 -1.50 -12.61 -12.43
C ILE A 261 -2.27 -13.92 -12.21
N GLU A 262 -2.24 -14.78 -13.20
CA GLU A 262 -2.93 -16.07 -13.14
C GLU A 262 -2.42 -16.93 -12.00
N GLY A 263 -3.34 -17.45 -11.18
CA GLY A 263 -3.02 -18.21 -9.97
C GLY A 263 -2.32 -17.42 -8.86
N GLY A 264 -2.11 -16.11 -9.04
CA GLY A 264 -1.52 -15.24 -8.02
C GLY A 264 -2.43 -15.13 -6.80
N THR A 265 -1.88 -15.30 -5.60
CA THR A 265 -2.58 -15.12 -4.32
C THR A 265 -2.33 -13.74 -3.76
N HIS A 266 -3.06 -13.32 -2.72
CA HIS A 266 -2.94 -12.01 -2.07
C HIS A 266 -1.50 -11.58 -1.78
N SER A 267 -0.67 -12.51 -1.32
CA SER A 267 0.73 -12.22 -0.99
C SER A 267 1.73 -12.84 -1.97
N GLY A 268 1.28 -13.55 -3.00
CA GLY A 268 2.13 -14.36 -3.87
C GLY A 268 2.19 -13.91 -5.33
N SER A 269 1.52 -12.84 -5.71
CA SER A 269 1.41 -12.40 -7.11
C SER A 269 2.77 -12.19 -7.78
N SER A 270 3.73 -11.55 -7.10
CA SER A 270 5.08 -11.33 -7.65
C SER A 270 5.85 -12.64 -7.88
N ARG A 271 5.62 -13.67 -7.05
CA ARG A 271 6.24 -15.00 -7.20
C ARG A 271 5.56 -15.79 -8.31
N SER A 272 4.22 -15.89 -8.28
CA SER A 272 3.44 -16.63 -9.28
C SER A 272 3.55 -16.02 -10.68
N GLY A 273 3.62 -14.69 -10.76
CA GLY A 273 3.71 -13.96 -12.03
C GLY A 273 5.07 -14.04 -12.71
N GLY A 274 6.14 -14.37 -11.97
CA GLY A 274 7.46 -14.56 -12.56
C GLY A 274 7.86 -13.47 -13.56
N THR A 275 8.00 -13.85 -14.83
CA THR A 275 8.36 -12.95 -15.93
C THR A 275 7.23 -11.97 -16.27
N VAL A 276 5.96 -12.39 -16.22
CA VAL A 276 4.79 -11.53 -16.50
C VAL A 276 4.77 -10.33 -15.54
N TYR A 277 4.96 -10.58 -14.24
CA TYR A 277 5.04 -9.52 -13.23
C TYR A 277 6.25 -8.59 -13.49
N ARG A 278 7.44 -9.18 -13.68
CA ARG A 278 8.67 -8.44 -13.94
C ARG A 278 8.54 -7.54 -15.17
N ASP A 279 8.10 -8.13 -16.28
CA ASP A 279 8.05 -7.42 -17.56
C ASP A 279 6.99 -6.33 -17.55
N ALA A 280 5.87 -6.53 -16.84
CA ALA A 280 4.86 -5.51 -16.62
C ALA A 280 5.42 -4.28 -15.87
N VAL A 281 6.17 -4.50 -14.79
CA VAL A 281 6.81 -3.43 -14.03
C VAL A 281 7.87 -2.71 -14.85
N LEU A 282 8.78 -3.44 -15.50
CA LEU A 282 9.85 -2.83 -16.30
C LEU A 282 9.33 -2.06 -17.52
N GLU A 283 8.27 -2.56 -18.19
CA GLU A 283 7.61 -1.84 -19.26
C GLU A 283 6.96 -0.55 -18.75
N PHE A 284 6.27 -0.64 -17.61
CA PHE A 284 5.63 0.52 -16.99
C PHE A 284 6.65 1.62 -16.68
N VAL A 285 7.77 1.29 -16.05
CA VAL A 285 8.84 2.24 -15.70
C VAL A 285 9.40 2.93 -16.95
N ARG A 286 9.70 2.16 -18.01
CA ARG A 286 10.22 2.73 -19.26
C ARG A 286 9.24 3.74 -19.88
N ARG A 287 7.96 3.42 -19.90
CA ARG A 287 6.91 4.29 -20.47
C ARG A 287 6.70 5.54 -19.63
N SER A 288 6.68 5.39 -18.31
CA SER A 288 6.45 6.51 -17.38
C SER A 288 7.57 7.55 -17.45
N GLY A 289 8.84 7.13 -17.51
CA GLY A 289 9.97 8.04 -17.68
C GLY A 289 9.97 8.81 -19.02
N SER A 290 9.33 8.25 -20.05
CA SER A 290 9.22 8.93 -21.37
C SER A 290 8.11 9.98 -21.41
N VAL A 291 7.05 9.81 -20.64
CA VAL A 291 5.91 10.75 -20.57
C VAL A 291 6.31 12.04 -19.86
N THR A 292 7.06 11.93 -18.76
CA THR A 292 7.49 13.10 -17.96
C THR A 292 8.44 14.03 -18.72
N THR A 293 9.25 13.49 -19.64
CA THR A 293 10.15 14.30 -20.48
C THR A 293 9.45 15.01 -21.62
N ALA A 294 8.28 14.53 -22.08
CA ALA A 294 7.52 15.17 -23.16
C ALA A 294 6.68 16.36 -22.67
N ASP A 295 6.10 16.28 -21.47
CA ASP A 295 5.29 17.38 -20.89
C ASP A 295 6.16 18.54 -20.35
N SER A 296 7.43 18.31 -20.02
CA SER A 296 8.35 19.36 -19.60
C SER A 296 8.97 20.15 -20.77
N ALA A 297 8.66 19.79 -22.02
CA ALA A 297 9.19 20.39 -23.25
C ALA A 297 8.14 21.26 -23.99
N GLN A 298 6.93 21.45 -23.42
CA GLN A 298 5.92 22.40 -23.89
C GLN A 298 5.75 23.55 -22.92
#